data_c898dd8dd6d55803e3355a7e7243d57d
#
_entry.id   c898dd8dd6d55803e3355a7e7243d57d
#
_cell.length_a   1.000
_cell.length_b   1.000
_cell.length_c   1.000
_cell.angle_alpha   90.00
_cell.angle_beta   90.00
_cell.angle_gamma   90.00
#
_symmetry.space_group_name_H-M   'P 1'
#
loop_
_entity.id
_entity.type
_entity.pdbx_description
1 polymer ?
#
loop_
_entity_poly.entity_id
_entity_poly.type
_entity_poly.pdbx_seq_one_letter_code
_entity_poly.pdbx_strand_id
1 'polypeptide(L)'
;MHNRVVITKLGGPEVLKFENYELPNDLSDTKVRIKQTSIGLNYIDTYHRTGVYPLNLDFPFCLGLEAAGDVIEIGNGVNNLKVGDRVAYAFSPPLGAYCQVRDFEADRVVKLPEYISNDEAASILLQGMTVEYLFERLYKIKKDEIFLFHAAAGGVGLIACQWAKSVGAKMIGTVSNKEKSDLAKKMGCEFTINYKNENVYKEVLLSLIHISEPTRLAE
;
A
#
# COMPACT_ATOMS: atom_id res chain seq x y z
N MET A 1 0.79 -29.71 2.16
CA MET A 1 1.87 -29.01 2.91
C MET A 1 2.29 -27.80 2.09
N HIS A 2 2.29 -26.61 2.68
CA HIS A 2 2.60 -25.33 2.05
C HIS A 2 3.70 -24.61 2.84
N ASN A 3 4.29 -23.57 2.27
CA ASN A 3 5.36 -22.79 2.91
C ASN A 3 4.86 -21.41 3.33
N ARG A 4 5.38 -20.91 4.44
CA ARG A 4 5.16 -19.53 4.93
C ARG A 4 6.40 -18.97 5.61
N VAL A 5 6.44 -17.64 5.76
CA VAL A 5 7.47 -16.95 6.53
C VAL A 5 6.84 -16.42 7.81
N VAL A 6 7.40 -16.82 8.95
CA VAL A 6 6.94 -16.41 10.28
C VAL A 6 8.05 -15.70 11.04
N ILE A 7 7.67 -15.00 12.10
CA ILE A 7 8.59 -14.56 13.16
C ILE A 7 8.22 -15.20 14.48
N THR A 8 9.25 -15.54 15.29
CA THR A 8 9.09 -16.15 16.60
C THR A 8 9.38 -15.19 17.75
N LYS A 9 9.85 -14.00 17.42
CA LYS A 9 10.13 -12.87 18.32
C LYS A 9 10.30 -11.61 17.48
N LEU A 10 10.25 -10.45 18.11
CA LEU A 10 10.60 -9.18 17.46
C LEU A 10 12.11 -9.10 17.20
N GLY A 11 12.51 -8.41 16.12
CA GLY A 11 13.93 -8.24 15.80
C GLY A 11 14.19 -7.79 14.36
N GLY A 12 15.44 -7.92 13.94
CA GLY A 12 15.91 -7.66 12.59
C GLY A 12 15.52 -8.76 11.60
N PRO A 13 16.05 -8.74 10.38
CA PRO A 13 15.73 -9.75 9.35
C PRO A 13 16.02 -11.20 9.78
N GLU A 14 16.94 -11.40 10.72
CA GLU A 14 17.36 -12.70 11.23
C GLU A 14 16.26 -13.47 11.99
N VAL A 15 15.18 -12.78 12.41
CA VAL A 15 14.05 -13.45 13.09
C VAL A 15 13.07 -14.09 12.12
N LEU A 16 13.19 -13.82 10.81
CA LEU A 16 12.35 -14.42 9.78
C LEU A 16 12.71 -15.90 9.62
N LYS A 17 11.71 -16.75 9.72
CA LYS A 17 11.85 -18.20 9.54
C LYS A 17 10.93 -18.68 8.44
N PHE A 18 11.49 -19.46 7.54
CA PHE A 18 10.74 -20.18 6.53
C PHE A 18 10.35 -21.56 7.10
N GLU A 19 9.06 -21.86 7.08
CA GLU A 19 8.54 -23.12 7.62
C GLU A 19 7.42 -23.69 6.78
N ASN A 20 7.20 -24.98 6.90
CA ASN A 20 6.04 -25.66 6.36
C ASN A 20 4.84 -25.49 7.28
N TYR A 21 3.64 -25.45 6.70
CA TYR A 21 2.39 -25.44 7.45
C TYR A 21 1.27 -26.15 6.68
N GLU A 22 0.23 -26.49 7.39
CA GLU A 22 -0.99 -27.08 6.85
C GLU A 22 -2.16 -26.17 7.14
N LEU A 23 -3.09 -26.12 6.21
CA LEU A 23 -4.35 -25.42 6.38
C LEU A 23 -5.36 -26.37 7.02
N PRO A 24 -6.38 -25.86 7.72
CA PRO A 24 -7.51 -26.66 8.12
C PRO A 24 -8.16 -27.36 6.91
N ASN A 25 -8.61 -28.61 7.09
CA ASN A 25 -9.30 -29.32 6.03
C ASN A 25 -10.61 -28.64 5.66
N ASP A 26 -11.32 -28.11 6.65
CA ASP A 26 -12.61 -27.45 6.46
C ASP A 26 -12.42 -25.94 6.27
N LEU A 27 -12.96 -25.41 5.19
CA LEU A 27 -13.01 -23.98 4.93
C LEU A 27 -14.30 -23.38 5.54
N SER A 28 -14.18 -22.30 6.30
CA SER A 28 -15.34 -21.59 6.85
C SER A 28 -16.26 -21.08 5.73
N ASP A 29 -17.58 -21.08 5.98
CA ASP A 29 -18.60 -20.68 5.00
C ASP A 29 -18.42 -19.27 4.44
N THR A 30 -17.78 -18.36 5.16
CA THR A 30 -17.56 -16.97 4.74
C THR A 30 -16.22 -16.73 4.03
N LYS A 31 -15.37 -17.79 3.94
CA LYS A 31 -14.01 -17.63 3.44
C LYS A 31 -13.78 -18.19 2.06
N VAL A 32 -12.75 -17.72 1.44
CA VAL A 32 -12.13 -18.28 0.25
C VAL A 32 -10.72 -18.76 0.57
N ARG A 33 -10.29 -19.84 -0.06
CA ARG A 33 -8.90 -20.29 -0.03
C ARG A 33 -8.19 -19.79 -1.27
N ILE A 34 -7.12 -19.05 -1.08
CA ILE A 34 -6.38 -18.37 -2.14
C ILE A 34 -5.00 -19.00 -2.27
N LYS A 35 -4.66 -19.49 -3.45
CA LYS A 35 -3.30 -19.84 -3.84
C LYS A 35 -2.61 -18.54 -4.30
N GLN A 36 -1.73 -18.01 -3.48
CA GLN A 36 -1.05 -16.76 -3.76
C GLN A 36 0.06 -16.96 -4.78
N THR A 37 0.07 -16.15 -5.80
CA THR A 37 1.10 -16.12 -6.86
C THR A 37 2.01 -14.92 -6.73
N SER A 38 1.51 -13.86 -6.08
CA SER A 38 2.25 -12.62 -5.86
C SER A 38 1.97 -12.08 -4.46
N ILE A 39 3.02 -11.65 -3.77
CA ILE A 39 2.94 -11.15 -2.39
C ILE A 39 3.60 -9.78 -2.34
N GLY A 40 2.86 -8.78 -1.89
CA GLY A 40 3.35 -7.43 -1.69
C GLY A 40 4.22 -7.31 -0.44
N LEU A 41 5.35 -6.62 -0.57
CA LEU A 41 6.23 -6.31 0.55
C LEU A 41 6.10 -4.82 0.85
N ASN A 42 5.66 -4.50 2.06
CA ASN A 42 5.41 -3.14 2.48
C ASN A 42 6.33 -2.73 3.64
N TYR A 43 6.65 -1.43 3.71
CA TYR A 43 7.56 -0.93 4.75
C TYR A 43 7.01 -1.16 6.16
N ILE A 44 5.69 -1.15 6.32
CA ILE A 44 5.01 -1.44 7.59
C ILE A 44 5.29 -2.86 8.10
N ASP A 45 5.58 -3.83 7.24
CA ASP A 45 5.95 -5.19 7.64
C ASP A 45 7.24 -5.20 8.46
N THR A 46 8.15 -4.25 8.19
CA THR A 46 9.35 -4.07 9.01
C THR A 46 9.02 -3.51 10.39
N TYR A 47 8.01 -2.63 10.49
CA TYR A 47 7.54 -2.11 11.78
C TYR A 47 6.86 -3.19 12.62
N HIS A 48 6.06 -4.05 11.99
CA HIS A 48 5.47 -5.21 12.66
C HIS A 48 6.55 -6.16 13.16
N ARG A 49 7.55 -6.47 12.32
CA ARG A 49 8.67 -7.35 12.69
C ARG A 49 9.49 -6.81 13.86
N THR A 50 9.76 -5.51 13.87
CA THR A 50 10.61 -4.87 14.91
C THR A 50 9.85 -4.44 16.15
N GLY A 51 8.49 -4.45 16.11
CA GLY A 51 7.65 -3.99 17.21
C GLY A 51 7.48 -2.47 17.31
N VAL A 52 7.99 -1.70 16.35
CA VAL A 52 7.74 -0.24 16.27
C VAL A 52 6.26 0.05 16.10
N TYR A 53 5.56 -0.81 15.34
CA TYR A 53 4.10 -0.83 15.30
C TYR A 53 3.64 -2.07 16.07
N PRO A 54 3.20 -1.92 17.31
CA PRO A 54 2.88 -3.05 18.17
C PRO A 54 1.63 -3.79 17.66
N LEU A 55 1.74 -5.10 17.62
CA LEU A 55 0.64 -6.00 17.31
C LEU A 55 0.36 -6.86 18.55
N ASN A 56 -0.91 -7.02 18.87
CA ASN A 56 -1.33 -7.93 19.94
C ASN A 56 -1.53 -9.34 19.34
N LEU A 57 -0.43 -9.98 18.97
CA LEU A 57 -0.39 -11.32 18.36
C LEU A 57 0.56 -12.22 19.12
N ASP A 58 0.16 -13.48 19.27
CA ASP A 58 1.01 -14.52 19.84
C ASP A 58 2.04 -15.00 18.81
N PHE A 59 3.25 -15.28 19.27
CA PHE A 59 4.28 -15.90 18.45
C PHE A 59 4.11 -17.42 18.38
N PRO A 60 4.43 -18.07 17.26
CA PRO A 60 4.89 -17.49 15.99
C PRO A 60 3.72 -16.93 15.17
N PHE A 61 3.94 -15.85 14.42
CA PHE A 61 2.95 -15.38 13.47
C PHE A 61 3.55 -15.05 12.10
N CYS A 62 2.71 -15.19 11.06
CA CYS A 62 3.06 -14.89 9.70
C CYS A 62 2.86 -13.39 9.42
N LEU A 63 3.86 -12.75 8.84
CA LEU A 63 3.80 -11.35 8.42
C LEU A 63 3.07 -11.17 7.08
N GLY A 64 3.03 -9.92 6.64
CA GLY A 64 2.51 -9.50 5.34
C GLY A 64 1.04 -9.11 5.36
N LEU A 65 0.71 -8.12 4.55
CA LEU A 65 -0.60 -7.47 4.49
C LEU A 65 -1.26 -7.61 3.12
N GLU A 66 -0.50 -7.86 2.07
CA GLU A 66 -0.93 -7.70 0.69
C GLU A 66 -0.50 -8.89 -0.16
N ALA A 67 -1.42 -9.41 -0.94
CA ALA A 67 -1.15 -10.45 -1.91
C ALA A 67 -2.22 -10.53 -3.00
N ALA A 68 -1.91 -11.22 -4.08
CA ALA A 68 -2.83 -11.60 -5.13
C ALA A 68 -2.62 -13.07 -5.52
N GLY A 69 -3.69 -13.70 -6.02
CA GLY A 69 -3.65 -15.10 -6.41
C GLY A 69 -4.98 -15.60 -6.93
N ASP A 70 -5.09 -16.91 -7.02
CA ASP A 70 -6.26 -17.59 -7.57
C ASP A 70 -7.09 -18.22 -6.44
N VAL A 71 -8.39 -18.07 -6.50
CA VAL A 71 -9.31 -18.77 -5.61
C VAL A 71 -9.30 -20.25 -5.98
N ILE A 72 -8.93 -21.13 -5.03
CA ILE A 72 -8.88 -22.58 -5.22
C ILE A 72 -10.00 -23.32 -4.48
N GLU A 73 -10.66 -22.66 -3.52
CA GLU A 73 -11.79 -23.20 -2.77
C GLU A 73 -12.65 -22.05 -2.24
N ILE A 74 -13.96 -22.26 -2.13
CA ILE A 74 -14.90 -21.28 -1.56
C ILE A 74 -15.76 -21.92 -0.49
N GLY A 75 -16.04 -21.16 0.57
CA GLY A 75 -17.00 -21.57 1.60
C GLY A 75 -18.44 -21.55 1.09
N ASN A 76 -19.31 -22.34 1.71
CA ASN A 76 -20.70 -22.54 1.24
C ASN A 76 -21.55 -21.25 1.22
N GLY A 77 -21.19 -20.24 2.00
CA GLY A 77 -21.87 -18.94 2.05
C GLY A 77 -21.33 -17.92 1.03
N VAL A 78 -20.29 -18.23 0.27
CA VAL A 78 -19.67 -17.32 -0.68
C VAL A 78 -20.40 -17.36 -2.02
N ASN A 79 -21.03 -16.25 -2.42
CA ASN A 79 -21.85 -16.18 -3.63
C ASN A 79 -21.29 -15.22 -4.70
N ASN A 80 -20.32 -14.39 -4.35
CA ASN A 80 -19.76 -13.35 -5.22
C ASN A 80 -18.45 -13.75 -5.89
N LEU A 81 -17.88 -14.90 -5.53
CA LEU A 81 -16.65 -15.46 -6.07
C LEU A 81 -16.83 -16.91 -6.46
N LYS A 82 -15.95 -17.40 -7.33
CA LYS A 82 -15.88 -18.82 -7.75
C LYS A 82 -14.43 -19.28 -7.81
N VAL A 83 -14.24 -20.59 -7.77
CA VAL A 83 -12.94 -21.21 -8.01
C VAL A 83 -12.42 -20.81 -9.39
N GLY A 84 -11.17 -20.42 -9.46
CA GLY A 84 -10.50 -19.87 -10.64
C GLY A 84 -10.59 -18.34 -10.78
N ASP A 85 -11.36 -17.65 -9.94
CA ASP A 85 -11.31 -16.18 -9.94
C ASP A 85 -9.95 -15.68 -9.44
N ARG A 86 -9.38 -14.70 -10.12
CA ARG A 86 -8.21 -13.98 -9.67
C ARG A 86 -8.63 -12.89 -8.70
N VAL A 87 -7.98 -12.86 -7.56
CA VAL A 87 -8.29 -11.92 -6.48
C VAL A 87 -7.04 -11.33 -5.88
N ALA A 88 -7.19 -10.16 -5.29
CA ALA A 88 -6.18 -9.54 -4.45
C ALA A 88 -6.80 -9.05 -3.15
N TYR A 89 -5.97 -8.91 -2.14
CA TYR A 89 -6.34 -8.27 -0.89
C TYR A 89 -5.18 -7.44 -0.37
N ALA A 90 -5.53 -6.38 0.33
CA ALA A 90 -4.58 -5.58 1.10
C ALA A 90 -5.23 -5.26 2.42
N PHE A 91 -4.39 -5.13 3.45
CA PHE A 91 -4.86 -4.82 4.78
C PHE A 91 -5.37 -6.01 5.59
N SER A 92 -5.32 -5.85 6.88
CA SER A 92 -5.60 -6.84 7.92
C SER A 92 -6.03 -6.11 9.19
N PRO A 93 -6.49 -6.71 10.26
CA PRO A 93 -6.17 -8.05 10.73
C PRO A 93 -7.02 -9.16 10.08
N PRO A 94 -6.53 -10.41 10.02
CA PRO A 94 -5.23 -10.86 10.51
C PRO A 94 -4.11 -10.70 9.48
N LEU A 95 -2.85 -10.46 9.93
CA LEU A 95 -1.65 -10.57 9.11
C LEU A 95 -1.52 -11.98 8.53
N GLY A 96 -0.57 -12.19 7.63
CA GLY A 96 -0.27 -13.53 7.14
C GLY A 96 -0.19 -13.67 5.64
N ALA A 97 0.11 -12.60 4.91
CA ALA A 97 0.28 -12.69 3.46
C ALA A 97 1.55 -13.42 3.03
N TYR A 98 2.56 -13.56 3.91
CA TYR A 98 3.82 -14.24 3.56
C TYR A 98 3.70 -15.76 3.58
N CYS A 99 2.76 -16.29 2.80
CA CYS A 99 2.49 -17.71 2.67
C CYS A 99 2.05 -18.09 1.23
N GLN A 100 2.11 -19.38 0.90
CA GLN A 100 1.72 -19.84 -0.44
C GLN A 100 0.22 -19.97 -0.62
N VAL A 101 -0.51 -20.39 0.41
CA VAL A 101 -1.97 -20.56 0.38
C VAL A 101 -2.55 -20.00 1.66
N ARG A 102 -3.72 -19.38 1.57
CA ARG A 102 -4.35 -18.74 2.71
C ARG A 102 -5.86 -18.79 2.63
N ASP A 103 -6.51 -19.00 3.77
CA ASP A 103 -7.93 -18.76 3.93
C ASP A 103 -8.16 -17.30 4.32
N PHE A 104 -9.06 -16.61 3.61
CA PHE A 104 -9.33 -15.19 3.81
C PHE A 104 -10.82 -14.89 3.67
N GLU A 105 -11.32 -13.84 4.35
CA GLU A 105 -12.72 -13.45 4.28
C GLU A 105 -13.10 -13.00 2.85
N ALA A 106 -14.12 -13.61 2.30
CA ALA A 106 -14.54 -13.38 0.91
C ALA A 106 -15.04 -11.95 0.63
N ASP A 107 -15.53 -11.26 1.65
CA ASP A 107 -15.97 -9.86 1.57
C ASP A 107 -14.83 -8.84 1.60
N ARG A 108 -13.60 -9.30 1.87
CA ARG A 108 -12.38 -8.48 1.96
C ARG A 108 -11.41 -8.68 0.81
N VAL A 109 -11.77 -9.47 -0.17
CA VAL A 109 -10.98 -9.62 -1.39
C VAL A 109 -11.58 -8.83 -2.53
N VAL A 110 -10.72 -8.36 -3.42
CA VAL A 110 -11.10 -7.67 -4.65
C VAL A 110 -10.89 -8.62 -5.82
N LYS A 111 -11.94 -8.86 -6.61
CA LYS A 111 -11.81 -9.60 -7.86
C LYS A 111 -11.05 -8.77 -8.88
N LEU A 112 -10.00 -9.33 -9.45
CA LEU A 112 -9.15 -8.62 -10.41
C LEU A 112 -9.76 -8.63 -11.80
N PRO A 113 -9.76 -7.49 -12.50
CA PRO A 113 -10.08 -7.44 -13.91
C PRO A 113 -8.99 -8.13 -14.75
N GLU A 114 -9.32 -8.56 -15.95
CA GLU A 114 -8.40 -9.32 -16.81
C GLU A 114 -7.10 -8.56 -17.15
N TYR A 115 -7.18 -7.25 -17.28
CA TYR A 115 -6.06 -6.39 -17.67
C TYR A 115 -5.09 -6.03 -16.51
N ILE A 116 -5.38 -6.44 -15.27
CA ILE A 116 -4.48 -6.28 -14.12
C ILE A 116 -3.87 -7.65 -13.79
N SER A 117 -2.56 -7.75 -13.80
CA SER A 117 -1.85 -8.95 -13.36
C SER A 117 -1.85 -9.09 -11.84
N ASN A 118 -1.58 -10.30 -11.36
CA ASN A 118 -1.44 -10.55 -9.92
C ASN A 118 -0.24 -9.76 -9.34
N ASP A 119 0.84 -9.61 -10.09
CA ASP A 119 2.03 -8.85 -9.68
C ASP A 119 1.72 -7.37 -9.54
N GLU A 120 1.01 -6.77 -10.50
CA GLU A 120 0.56 -5.39 -10.40
C GLU A 120 -0.35 -5.20 -9.18
N ALA A 121 -1.35 -6.06 -9.02
CA ALA A 121 -2.28 -5.97 -7.90
C ALA A 121 -1.57 -6.05 -6.55
N ALA A 122 -0.69 -7.03 -6.36
CA ALA A 122 0.07 -7.22 -5.11
C ALA A 122 1.14 -6.15 -4.86
N SER A 123 1.48 -5.33 -5.85
CA SER A 123 2.46 -4.25 -5.71
C SER A 123 1.85 -2.89 -5.41
N ILE A 124 0.55 -2.70 -5.68
CA ILE A 124 -0.08 -1.38 -5.61
C ILE A 124 -1.34 -1.30 -4.73
N LEU A 125 -1.96 -2.40 -4.38
CA LEU A 125 -3.30 -2.37 -3.76
C LEU A 125 -3.28 -1.68 -2.40
N LEU A 126 -2.36 -2.05 -1.49
CA LEU A 126 -2.24 -1.43 -0.17
C LEU A 126 -1.95 0.07 -0.27
N GLN A 127 -1.01 0.41 -1.12
CA GLN A 127 -0.56 1.78 -1.31
C GLN A 127 -1.64 2.62 -2.02
N GLY A 128 -2.31 2.05 -3.02
CA GLY A 128 -3.41 2.68 -3.74
C GLY A 128 -4.63 2.92 -2.87
N MET A 129 -5.02 1.94 -2.05
CA MET A 129 -6.09 2.11 -1.06
C MET A 129 -5.76 3.19 -0.02
N THR A 130 -4.48 3.32 0.34
CA THR A 130 -4.03 4.40 1.23
C THR A 130 -4.23 5.77 0.57
N VAL A 131 -3.86 5.92 -0.69
CA VAL A 131 -4.06 7.18 -1.43
C VAL A 131 -5.54 7.46 -1.63
N GLU A 132 -6.35 6.45 -1.99
CA GLU A 132 -7.80 6.59 -2.12
C GLU A 132 -8.42 7.10 -0.81
N TYR A 133 -8.05 6.47 0.31
CA TYR A 133 -8.51 6.88 1.63
C TYR A 133 -8.16 8.35 1.94
N LEU A 134 -6.91 8.74 1.67
CA LEU A 134 -6.44 10.11 1.94
C LEU A 134 -7.12 11.15 1.04
N PHE A 135 -7.29 10.83 -0.26
CA PHE A 135 -7.69 11.81 -1.28
C PHE A 135 -9.18 11.82 -1.60
N GLU A 136 -9.93 10.79 -1.19
CA GLU A 136 -11.37 10.73 -1.46
C GLU A 136 -12.21 10.68 -0.17
N ARG A 137 -11.73 9.97 0.87
CA ARG A 137 -12.54 9.75 2.09
C ARG A 137 -12.19 10.70 3.22
N LEU A 138 -10.89 10.92 3.46
CA LEU A 138 -10.45 11.81 4.52
C LEU A 138 -10.57 13.26 4.09
N TYR A 139 -10.05 13.58 2.92
CA TYR A 139 -10.15 14.90 2.31
C TYR A 139 -10.17 14.78 0.79
N LYS A 140 -11.29 15.15 0.18
CA LYS A 140 -11.43 15.07 -1.27
C LYS A 140 -10.66 16.21 -1.93
N ILE A 141 -9.48 15.87 -2.49
CA ILE A 141 -8.66 16.85 -3.20
C ILE A 141 -9.35 17.34 -4.47
N LYS A 142 -9.15 18.62 -4.81
CA LYS A 142 -9.76 19.26 -5.98
C LYS A 142 -8.70 19.82 -6.90
N LYS A 143 -9.13 20.10 -8.13
CA LYS A 143 -8.31 20.80 -9.11
C LYS A 143 -7.81 22.14 -8.53
N ASP A 144 -6.57 22.48 -8.85
CA ASP A 144 -5.85 23.69 -8.44
C ASP A 144 -5.54 23.79 -6.94
N GLU A 145 -5.96 22.81 -6.10
CA GLU A 145 -5.56 22.78 -4.71
C GLU A 145 -4.07 22.42 -4.54
N ILE A 146 -3.46 23.02 -3.54
CA ILE A 146 -2.06 22.83 -3.20
C ILE A 146 -1.97 22.13 -1.85
N PHE A 147 -1.21 21.08 -1.77
CA PHE A 147 -1.00 20.34 -0.52
C PHE A 147 0.42 19.79 -0.40
N LEU A 148 0.85 19.59 0.84
CA LEU A 148 2.14 18.98 1.17
C LEU A 148 1.97 17.47 1.36
N PHE A 149 2.89 16.70 0.78
CA PHE A 149 2.93 15.25 0.94
C PHE A 149 4.36 14.79 1.29
N HIS A 150 4.51 14.08 2.41
CA HIS A 150 5.80 13.58 2.82
C HIS A 150 6.20 12.31 2.09
N ALA A 151 7.52 12.11 1.87
CA ALA A 151 8.07 10.94 1.18
C ALA A 151 7.49 10.71 -0.22
N ALA A 152 7.40 11.77 -1.03
CA ALA A 152 6.77 11.77 -2.35
C ALA A 152 7.34 10.74 -3.34
N ALA A 153 8.58 10.28 -3.16
CA ALA A 153 9.18 9.21 -3.97
C ALA A 153 9.10 7.82 -3.31
N GLY A 154 8.32 7.67 -2.23
CA GLY A 154 7.98 6.38 -1.65
C GLY A 154 6.81 5.72 -2.40
N GLY A 155 6.50 4.45 -2.11
CA GLY A 155 5.44 3.72 -2.81
C GLY A 155 4.08 4.43 -2.80
N VAL A 156 3.59 4.84 -1.64
CA VAL A 156 2.37 5.65 -1.52
C VAL A 156 2.53 7.00 -2.22
N GLY A 157 3.68 7.66 -2.06
CA GLY A 157 3.97 8.97 -2.64
C GLY A 157 3.93 8.96 -4.17
N LEU A 158 4.46 7.94 -4.84
CA LEU A 158 4.45 7.85 -6.30
C LEU A 158 3.02 7.70 -6.86
N ILE A 159 2.15 6.97 -6.17
CA ILE A 159 0.74 6.87 -6.55
C ILE A 159 0.03 8.20 -6.27
N ALA A 160 0.32 8.83 -5.13
CA ALA A 160 -0.23 10.15 -4.79
C ALA A 160 0.15 11.23 -5.82
N CYS A 161 1.40 11.24 -6.31
CA CYS A 161 1.84 12.14 -7.39
C CYS A 161 0.98 12.00 -8.65
N GLN A 162 0.77 10.75 -9.09
CA GLN A 162 -0.02 10.46 -10.29
C GLN A 162 -1.49 10.83 -10.11
N TRP A 163 -2.05 10.51 -8.95
CA TRP A 163 -3.45 10.84 -8.63
C TRP A 163 -3.66 12.34 -8.55
N ALA A 164 -2.81 13.07 -7.82
CA ALA A 164 -2.87 14.53 -7.74
C ALA A 164 -2.82 15.18 -9.14
N LYS A 165 -1.88 14.72 -9.98
CA LYS A 165 -1.77 15.17 -11.37
C LYS A 165 -3.04 14.89 -12.17
N SER A 166 -3.66 13.72 -12.02
CA SER A 166 -4.88 13.36 -12.75
C SER A 166 -6.09 14.23 -12.37
N VAL A 167 -6.18 14.64 -11.11
CA VAL A 167 -7.20 15.55 -10.59
C VAL A 167 -6.90 17.01 -10.96
N GLY A 168 -5.65 17.33 -11.29
CA GLY A 168 -5.19 18.71 -11.53
C GLY A 168 -4.82 19.46 -10.26
N ALA A 169 -4.57 18.74 -9.15
CA ALA A 169 -4.05 19.31 -7.91
C ALA A 169 -2.51 19.43 -7.96
N LYS A 170 -1.96 20.33 -7.16
CA LYS A 170 -0.53 20.65 -7.11
C LYS A 170 0.10 20.11 -5.84
N MET A 171 0.84 19.02 -5.97
CA MET A 171 1.50 18.39 -4.85
C MET A 171 2.90 18.95 -4.60
N ILE A 172 3.17 19.39 -3.37
CA ILE A 172 4.50 19.71 -2.86
C ILE A 172 5.01 18.47 -2.15
N GLY A 173 6.06 17.83 -2.68
CA GLY A 173 6.56 16.57 -2.16
C GLY A 173 7.88 16.72 -1.38
N THR A 174 8.01 16.10 -0.20
CA THR A 174 9.32 16.03 0.45
C THR A 174 10.11 14.81 -0.01
N VAL A 175 11.40 15.00 -0.25
CA VAL A 175 12.34 13.98 -0.73
C VAL A 175 13.66 14.06 0.01
N SER A 176 14.52 13.03 -0.08
CA SER A 176 15.80 12.98 0.62
C SER A 176 17.03 13.22 -0.25
N ASN A 177 16.88 13.26 -1.56
CA ASN A 177 17.95 13.49 -2.54
C ASN A 177 17.40 13.87 -3.91
N LYS A 178 18.32 14.22 -4.83
CA LYS A 178 17.99 14.64 -6.20
C LYS A 178 17.31 13.52 -7.02
N GLU A 179 17.80 12.30 -6.95
CA GLU A 179 17.21 11.16 -7.68
C GLU A 179 15.74 10.95 -7.35
N LYS A 180 15.40 11.00 -6.04
CA LYS A 180 14.02 10.93 -5.57
C LYS A 180 13.18 12.14 -6.00
N SER A 181 13.79 13.32 -6.06
CA SER A 181 13.14 14.52 -6.60
C SER A 181 12.77 14.33 -8.07
N ASP A 182 13.72 13.88 -8.88
CA ASP A 182 13.51 13.67 -10.31
C ASP A 182 12.42 12.60 -10.54
N LEU A 183 12.42 11.52 -9.76
CA LEU A 183 11.41 10.48 -9.82
C LEU A 183 10.01 11.01 -9.45
N ALA A 184 9.88 11.72 -8.33
CA ALA A 184 8.60 12.29 -7.91
C ALA A 184 8.03 13.26 -8.94
N LYS A 185 8.87 14.15 -9.50
CA LYS A 185 8.47 15.08 -10.57
C LYS A 185 8.03 14.35 -11.84
N LYS A 186 8.76 13.31 -12.25
CA LYS A 186 8.37 12.47 -13.39
C LYS A 186 6.97 11.86 -13.19
N MET A 187 6.64 11.49 -11.95
CA MET A 187 5.34 10.93 -11.59
C MET A 187 4.23 11.98 -11.39
N GLY A 188 4.55 13.26 -11.43
CA GLY A 188 3.55 14.34 -11.41
C GLY A 188 3.55 15.22 -10.17
N CYS A 189 4.55 15.08 -9.28
CA CYS A 189 4.77 16.03 -8.21
C CYS A 189 5.16 17.40 -8.80
N GLU A 190 4.44 18.45 -8.42
CA GLU A 190 4.67 19.81 -8.96
C GLU A 190 5.98 20.39 -8.41
N PHE A 191 6.16 20.36 -7.08
CA PHE A 191 7.34 20.86 -6.39
C PHE A 191 7.91 19.80 -5.47
N THR A 192 9.24 19.82 -5.30
CA THR A 192 9.92 18.91 -4.38
C THR A 192 10.85 19.69 -3.46
N ILE A 193 10.86 19.32 -2.19
CA ILE A 193 11.71 19.91 -1.14
C ILE A 193 12.62 18.80 -0.61
N ASN A 194 13.94 19.02 -0.70
CA ASN A 194 14.91 18.10 -0.11
C ASN A 194 15.11 18.41 1.38
N TYR A 195 14.39 17.71 2.24
CA TYR A 195 14.39 17.96 3.69
C TYR A 195 15.74 17.77 4.38
N LYS A 196 16.74 17.21 3.69
CA LYS A 196 18.11 17.11 4.25
C LYS A 196 18.88 18.41 4.14
N ASN A 197 18.58 19.23 3.13
CA ASN A 197 19.34 20.43 2.79
C ASN A 197 18.50 21.70 2.84
N GLU A 198 17.17 21.57 2.89
CA GLU A 198 16.21 22.67 2.79
C GLU A 198 15.28 22.67 4.01
N ASN A 199 14.87 23.86 4.44
CA ASN A 199 13.88 24.00 5.52
C ASN A 199 12.46 23.86 4.93
N VAL A 200 11.80 22.73 5.21
CA VAL A 200 10.49 22.40 4.65
C VAL A 200 9.47 23.51 4.88
N TYR A 201 9.39 24.06 6.09
CA TYR A 201 8.44 25.12 6.41
C TYR A 201 8.65 26.37 5.55
N LYS A 202 9.92 26.83 5.43
CA LYS A 202 10.27 27.99 4.63
C LYS A 202 9.98 27.78 3.14
N GLU A 203 10.33 26.62 2.61
CA GLU A 203 10.12 26.30 1.19
C GLU A 203 8.63 26.13 0.84
N VAL A 204 7.83 25.58 1.75
CA VAL A 204 6.35 25.50 1.56
C VAL A 204 5.76 26.92 1.49
N LEU A 205 6.16 27.84 2.38
CA LEU A 205 5.68 29.22 2.33
C LEU A 205 6.08 29.90 1.02
N LEU A 206 7.32 29.75 0.57
CA LEU A 206 7.77 30.30 -0.71
C LEU A 206 7.00 29.73 -1.90
N SER A 207 6.77 28.41 -1.91
CA SER A 207 5.98 27.75 -2.95
C SER A 207 4.54 28.28 -3.01
N LEU A 208 3.93 28.54 -1.86
CA LEU A 208 2.58 29.12 -1.77
C LEU A 208 2.54 30.57 -2.29
N ILE A 209 3.56 31.37 -2.02
CA ILE A 209 3.65 32.76 -2.51
C ILE A 209 3.72 32.78 -4.04
N HIS A 210 4.54 31.95 -4.66
CA HIS A 210 4.67 31.88 -6.12
C HIS A 210 3.42 31.35 -6.85
N ILE A 211 2.54 30.65 -6.14
CA ILE A 211 1.31 30.10 -6.71
C ILE A 211 0.11 31.01 -6.46
N SER A 212 0.17 31.86 -5.44
CA SER A 212 -0.89 32.76 -4.99
C SER A 212 -0.75 34.19 -5.46
N GLU A 213 0.25 34.54 -6.29
CA GLU A 213 0.24 35.85 -6.93
C GLU A 213 -0.75 35.86 -8.11
N PRO A 214 -2.00 36.33 -7.90
CA PRO A 214 -2.74 36.84 -9.00
C PRO A 214 -2.05 38.16 -9.41
N THR A 215 -1.76 38.29 -10.66
CA THR A 215 -1.47 39.52 -11.39
C THR A 215 -2.24 40.72 -10.79
N ARG A 216 -1.73 41.33 -9.74
CA ARG A 216 -2.19 42.61 -9.21
C ARG A 216 -0.98 43.50 -8.98
N LEU A 217 -0.31 43.85 -10.06
CA LEU A 217 0.52 45.03 -10.15
C LEU A 217 0.48 45.53 -11.62
N ALA A 218 -0.69 45.99 -12.02
CA ALA A 218 -0.84 46.81 -13.19
C ALA A 218 -2.06 47.75 -12.96
N GLU A 219 -1.94 48.63 -11.98
CA GLU A 219 -2.64 49.88 -11.94
C GLU A 219 -1.77 50.94 -11.29
#